data_045547f0488e5d8111fb6ff1de1adc3b
#
_entry.id   045547f0488e5d8111fb6ff1de1adc3b
#
_cell.length_a   1.000
_cell.length_b   1.000
_cell.length_c   1.000
_cell.angle_alpha   90.00
_cell.angle_beta   90.00
_cell.angle_gamma   90.00
#
_symmetry.space_group_name_H-M   'P 1'
#
loop_
_entity.id
_entity.type
_entity.pdbx_description
1 polymer ?
#
loop_
_entity_poly.entity_id
_entity_poly.type
_entity_poly.pdbx_seq_one_letter_code
_entity_poly.pdbx_strand_id
1 'polypeptide(L)'
;MMIIGCDFHPSWQQVSWMDTETGETGEKKLVHATGDAKTFYQQLEAPVLIGVEATGNSQWFVELVEDLGHAIWIGDAAQIRA
;
A
#
# COMPACT_ATOMS: atom_id res chain seq x y z
N MET A 1 -14.73 -1.26 3.42
CA MET A 1 -13.37 -0.77 3.64
C MET A 1 -12.42 -1.40 2.64
N MET A 2 -11.53 -0.65 2.06
CA MET A 2 -10.55 -1.20 1.13
C MET A 2 -9.32 -1.68 1.89
N ILE A 3 -8.83 -2.87 1.52
CA ILE A 3 -7.61 -3.45 2.06
C ILE A 3 -6.62 -3.56 0.90
N ILE A 4 -5.40 -3.10 1.11
CA ILE A 4 -4.36 -3.09 0.09
C ILE A 4 -3.15 -3.88 0.59
N GLY A 5 -2.70 -4.83 -0.21
CA GLY A 5 -1.43 -5.52 -0.01
C GLY A 5 -0.39 -4.88 -0.90
N CYS A 6 0.73 -4.49 -0.34
CA CYS A 6 1.80 -3.81 -1.07
C CYS A 6 3.08 -4.64 -1.05
N ASP A 7 3.57 -5.01 -2.23
CA ASP A 7 4.88 -5.60 -2.43
C ASP A 7 5.83 -4.47 -2.81
N PHE A 8 6.56 -3.96 -1.82
CA PHE A 8 7.35 -2.75 -1.94
C PHE A 8 8.79 -3.04 -2.38
N HIS A 9 9.21 -2.37 -3.45
CA HIS A 9 10.58 -2.39 -3.94
C HIS A 9 11.17 -0.98 -3.94
N PRO A 10 12.48 -0.80 -4.03
CA PRO A 10 13.06 0.56 -3.95
C PRO A 10 12.56 1.53 -5.02
N SER A 11 12.30 1.06 -6.24
CA SER A 11 11.92 1.94 -7.35
C SER A 11 10.47 1.81 -7.80
N TRP A 12 9.74 0.82 -7.28
CA TRP A 12 8.35 0.59 -7.64
C TRP A 12 7.68 -0.28 -6.59
N GLN A 13 6.37 -0.41 -6.68
CA GLN A 13 5.61 -1.32 -5.82
C GLN A 13 4.48 -1.96 -6.61
N GLN A 14 4.16 -3.20 -6.27
CA GLN A 14 2.99 -3.89 -6.80
C GLN A 14 1.93 -3.86 -5.72
N VAL A 15 0.76 -3.32 -6.02
CA VAL A 15 -0.34 -3.27 -5.08
C VAL A 15 -1.48 -4.17 -5.55
N SER A 16 -2.12 -4.84 -4.58
CA SER A 16 -3.33 -5.61 -4.81
C SER A 16 -4.36 -5.13 -3.81
N TRP A 17 -5.60 -4.97 -4.22
CA TRP A 17 -6.62 -4.47 -3.30
C TRP A 17 -7.90 -5.29 -3.38
N MET A 18 -8.66 -5.20 -2.30
CA MET A 18 -10.00 -5.75 -2.21
C MET A 18 -10.88 -4.79 -1.43
N ASP A 19 -12.06 -4.53 -1.98
CA ASP A 19 -13.12 -3.81 -1.26
C ASP A 19 -13.94 -4.86 -0.50
N THR A 20 -13.95 -4.77 0.83
CA THR A 20 -14.62 -5.76 1.66
C THR A 20 -16.14 -5.67 1.57
N GLU A 21 -16.70 -4.56 1.10
CA GLU A 21 -18.14 -4.39 0.96
C GLU A 21 -18.67 -4.94 -0.36
N THR A 22 -17.92 -4.74 -1.44
CA THR A 22 -18.37 -5.14 -2.79
C THR A 22 -17.71 -6.43 -3.27
N GLY A 23 -16.55 -6.79 -2.70
CA GLY A 23 -15.75 -7.91 -3.16
C GLY A 23 -14.92 -7.59 -4.40
N GLU A 24 -14.93 -6.36 -4.88
CA GLU A 24 -14.10 -5.97 -6.01
C GLU A 24 -12.62 -6.09 -5.67
N THR A 25 -11.84 -6.60 -6.61
CA THR A 25 -10.39 -6.73 -6.47
C THR A 25 -9.69 -6.13 -7.67
N GLY A 26 -8.42 -5.77 -7.49
CA GLY A 26 -7.59 -5.29 -8.58
C GLY A 26 -6.13 -5.31 -8.19
N GLU A 27 -5.28 -5.02 -9.16
CA GLU A 27 -3.85 -4.91 -8.92
C GLU A 27 -3.25 -3.89 -9.88
N LYS A 28 -2.12 -3.30 -9.47
CA LYS A 28 -1.45 -2.28 -10.26
C LYS A 28 0.01 -2.15 -9.86
N LYS A 29 0.87 -1.86 -10.83
CA LYS A 29 2.25 -1.50 -10.59
C LYS A 29 2.36 0.02 -10.47
N LEU A 30 3.03 0.50 -9.44
CA LEU A 30 3.23 1.92 -9.18
C LEU A 30 4.73 2.22 -9.21
N VAL A 31 5.15 3.10 -10.11
CA VAL A 31 6.55 3.50 -10.25
C VAL A 31 6.82 4.71 -9.35
N HIS A 32 7.85 4.62 -8.51
CA HIS A 32 8.10 5.67 -7.52
C HIS A 32 8.60 6.98 -8.14
N ALA A 33 9.51 6.90 -9.10
CA ALA A 33 10.11 8.08 -9.73
C ALA A 33 9.10 8.97 -10.46
N THR A 34 7.99 8.42 -10.93
CA THR A 34 6.97 9.16 -11.66
C THR A 34 5.88 9.72 -10.77
N GLY A 35 5.93 9.42 -9.46
CA GLY A 35 4.89 9.87 -8.53
C GLY A 35 3.62 9.02 -8.57
N ASP A 36 3.64 7.87 -9.21
CA ASP A 36 2.47 6.99 -9.34
C ASP A 36 1.91 6.59 -7.98
N ALA A 37 2.79 6.27 -7.03
CA ALA A 37 2.36 5.85 -5.69
C ALA A 37 1.60 6.97 -4.99
N LYS A 38 2.15 8.18 -5.00
CA LYS A 38 1.51 9.33 -4.38
C LYS A 38 0.13 9.58 -4.99
N THR A 39 0.04 9.57 -6.31
CA THR A 39 -1.22 9.79 -7.04
C THR A 39 -2.24 8.72 -6.69
N PHE A 40 -1.82 7.46 -6.69
CA PHE A 40 -2.71 6.35 -6.37
C PHE A 40 -3.31 6.48 -4.98
N TYR A 41 -2.46 6.66 -3.96
CA TYR A 41 -2.93 6.72 -2.58
C TYR A 41 -3.72 7.99 -2.26
N GLN A 42 -3.43 9.10 -2.93
CA GLN A 42 -4.19 10.34 -2.78
C GLN A 42 -5.63 10.25 -3.28
N GLN A 43 -5.87 9.41 -4.28
CA GLN A 43 -7.20 9.23 -4.86
C GLN A 43 -8.10 8.32 -4.03
N LEU A 44 -7.53 7.56 -3.09
CA LEU A 44 -8.29 6.65 -2.27
C LEU A 44 -9.03 7.41 -1.18
N GLU A 45 -10.27 6.99 -0.93
CA GLU A 45 -11.05 7.55 0.17
C GLU A 45 -10.55 6.97 1.49
N ALA A 46 -10.02 7.83 2.34
CA ALA A 46 -9.47 7.41 3.63
C ALA A 46 -10.59 7.08 4.61
N PRO A 47 -10.37 6.14 5.55
CA PRO A 47 -9.14 5.37 5.68
C PRO A 47 -9.17 4.09 4.87
N VAL A 48 -8.01 3.66 4.38
CA VAL A 48 -7.83 2.30 3.87
C VAL A 48 -6.76 1.61 4.72
N LEU A 49 -6.79 0.29 4.77
CA LEU A 49 -5.78 -0.48 5.48
C LEU A 49 -4.74 -0.98 4.48
N ILE A 50 -3.48 -0.64 4.71
CA ILE A 50 -2.38 -1.02 3.83
C ILE A 50 -1.46 -1.97 4.58
N GLY A 51 -1.29 -3.18 4.07
CA GLY A 51 -0.31 -4.13 4.59
C GLY A 51 0.92 -4.12 3.70
N VAL A 52 2.10 -3.93 4.28
CA VAL A 52 3.36 -3.92 3.56
C VAL A 52 4.39 -4.78 4.27
N GLU A 53 5.17 -5.54 3.49
CA GLU A 53 6.28 -6.29 4.02
C GLU A 53 7.40 -5.33 4.43
N ALA A 54 7.99 -5.54 5.60
CA ALA A 54 9.07 -4.70 6.09
C ALA A 54 10.29 -4.82 5.18
N THR A 55 10.70 -3.71 4.60
CA THR A 55 11.88 -3.60 3.75
C THR A 55 12.66 -2.36 4.15
N GLY A 56 13.95 -2.31 3.79
CA GLY A 56 14.72 -1.09 3.98
C GLY A 56 14.18 0.04 3.12
N ASN A 57 14.39 1.28 3.55
CA ASN A 57 14.08 2.49 2.79
C ASN A 57 12.61 2.72 2.45
N SER A 58 11.70 2.17 3.26
CA SER A 58 10.27 2.40 3.06
C SER A 58 9.71 3.54 3.92
N GLN A 59 10.55 4.23 4.67
CA GLN A 59 10.12 5.28 5.61
C GLN A 59 9.30 6.37 4.93
N TRP A 60 9.74 6.84 3.76
CA TRP A 60 9.01 7.87 3.02
C TRP A 60 7.60 7.42 2.66
N PHE A 61 7.44 6.16 2.33
CA PHE A 61 6.15 5.58 1.97
C PHE A 61 5.21 5.50 3.18
N VAL A 62 5.75 5.05 4.32
CA VAL A 62 4.98 5.01 5.57
C VAL A 62 4.47 6.41 5.92
N GLU A 63 5.34 7.41 5.86
CA GLU A 63 4.97 8.79 6.14
C GLU A 63 3.91 9.30 5.16
N LEU A 64 4.05 8.99 3.89
CA LEU A 64 3.09 9.41 2.86
C LEU A 64 1.68 8.87 3.18
N VAL A 65 1.55 7.57 3.43
CA VAL A 65 0.22 6.99 3.63
C VAL A 65 -0.38 7.40 4.97
N GLU A 66 0.43 7.58 6.01
CA GLU A 66 -0.06 8.07 7.30
C GLU A 66 -0.54 9.52 7.18
N ASP A 67 0.18 10.37 6.45
CA ASP A 67 -0.22 11.76 6.22
C ASP A 67 -1.54 11.86 5.44
N LEU A 68 -1.82 10.88 4.60
CA LEU A 68 -3.10 10.81 3.87
C LEU A 68 -4.25 10.26 4.70
N GLY A 69 -3.99 9.87 5.94
CA GLY A 69 -5.02 9.37 6.83
C GLY A 69 -5.29 7.87 6.72
N HIS A 70 -4.41 7.13 6.07
CA HIS A 70 -4.55 5.69 5.94
C HIS A 70 -3.87 4.94 7.09
N ALA A 71 -4.38 3.76 7.41
CA ALA A 71 -3.76 2.87 8.39
C ALA A 71 -2.75 1.97 7.68
N ILE A 72 -1.58 1.78 8.27
CA ILE A 72 -0.55 0.94 7.70
C ILE A 72 -0.14 -0.14 8.70
N TRP A 73 -0.01 -1.37 8.21
CA TRP A 73 0.50 -2.49 8.98
C TRP A 73 1.79 -2.97 8.32
N ILE A 74 2.86 -3.02 9.09
CA ILE A 74 4.17 -3.43 8.62
C ILE A 74 4.54 -4.72 9.30
N GLY A 75 4.84 -5.76 8.51
CA GLY A 75 5.24 -7.04 9.04
C GLY A 75 6.40 -7.61 8.24
N ASP A 76 6.97 -8.70 8.71
CA ASP A 76 7.93 -9.44 7.92
C ASP A 76 7.22 -10.52 7.09
N ALA A 77 7.94 -11.11 6.15
CA ALA A 77 7.37 -12.11 5.24
C ALA A 77 6.79 -13.31 5.98
N ALA A 78 7.39 -13.72 7.09
CA ALA A 78 6.91 -14.86 7.87
C ALA A 78 5.58 -14.55 8.54
N GLN A 79 5.40 -13.32 9.03
CA GLN A 79 4.14 -12.89 9.64
C GLN A 79 3.03 -12.74 8.60
N ILE A 80 3.36 -12.21 7.43
CA ILE A 80 2.37 -11.99 6.37
C ILE A 80 1.84 -13.32 5.83
N ARG A 81 2.67 -14.34 5.81
CA ARG A 81 2.28 -15.66 5.31
C ARG A 81 1.40 -16.48 6.29
N ALA A 82 1.45 -16.11 7.53
CA ALA A 82 0.64 -16.78 8.52
C ALA A 82 -0.84 -16.40 8.37
#